data_59d1a577a9dea785eb9dd334c6c35121
#
_entry.id   59d1a577a9dea785eb9dd334c6c35121
#
_cell.length_a   1.000
_cell.length_b   1.000
_cell.length_c   1.000
_cell.angle_alpha   90.00
_cell.angle_beta   90.00
_cell.angle_gamma   90.00
#
_symmetry.space_group_name_H-M   'P 1'
#
loop_
_entity.id
_entity.type
_entity.pdbx_description
1 polymer ?
#
loop_
_entity_poly.entity_id
_entity_poly.type
_entity_poly.pdbx_seq_one_letter_code
_entity_poly.pdbx_strand_id
1 'polypeptide(L)'
;MKRHSFITQLASVAAVCGLTLAFASCANDDLAQNGKTSIDDKGLTAFSTGEPATRTTMEADGKFYWEAGDKIWVKDDNGNWKQSSNSPTGKTASFKFLMPGKYTAKSSYEVYYPGKNGNQNQVTISANQTQTEPNTTAHFGVSGDCGIAKATRNATSHEFEFTLDHKAAYLVFKPYTSNDVLKYCYLTKIEVTSDNDITDTYTLDPTAATGTGALTGTGNGKQIVLTTKGDYGSTFQNGFPLTNTSANLATNGAYMV
;
A
#
# COMPACT_ATOMS: atom_id res chain seq x y z
N MET A 1 56.15 -33.29 57.46
CA MET A 1 55.12 -34.04 58.21
C MET A 1 53.81 -33.97 57.46
N LYS A 2 53.44 -35.12 56.93
CA LYS A 2 52.14 -35.81 57.02
C LYS A 2 50.95 -34.99 56.48
N ARG A 3 50.43 -35.40 55.28
CA ARG A 3 49.25 -36.33 55.04
C ARG A 3 47.92 -35.54 55.10
N HIS A 4 46.92 -35.71 54.29
CA HIS A 4 46.34 -36.74 53.39
C HIS A 4 45.34 -35.98 52.48
N SER A 5 45.32 -36.13 51.24
CA SER A 5 44.48 -36.97 50.43
C SER A 5 43.09 -37.32 50.96
N PHE A 6 42.05 -36.83 50.24
CA PHE A 6 40.87 -37.66 50.05
C PHE A 6 40.17 -37.20 48.72
N ILE A 7 40.18 -38.13 47.84
CA ILE A 7 39.39 -38.15 46.58
C ILE A 7 37.99 -38.57 47.03
N THR A 8 37.01 -37.85 46.58
CA THR A 8 35.67 -38.43 46.38
C THR A 8 35.09 -37.88 45.10
N GLN A 9 35.01 -38.78 44.14
CA GLN A 9 34.21 -38.65 42.93
C GLN A 9 32.75 -38.55 43.32
N LEU A 10 32.03 -37.61 42.75
CA LEU A 10 30.61 -37.77 42.52
C LEU A 10 30.28 -37.27 41.13
N ALA A 11 29.58 -38.15 40.46
CA ALA A 11 29.23 -38.12 39.07
C ALA A 11 28.45 -36.88 38.65
N SER A 12 28.85 -36.43 37.54
CA SER A 12 28.24 -35.44 36.66
C SER A 12 26.86 -35.82 36.24
N VAL A 13 25.94 -34.89 36.33
CA VAL A 13 24.83 -34.79 35.40
C VAL A 13 24.99 -33.44 34.72
N ALA A 14 25.52 -33.47 33.54
CA ALA A 14 25.53 -32.34 32.63
C ALA A 14 24.09 -32.14 32.10
N ALA A 15 23.33 -31.29 32.73
CA ALA A 15 22.15 -30.72 32.17
C ALA A 15 22.60 -29.65 31.18
N VAL A 16 22.73 -30.02 29.93
CA VAL A 16 22.81 -29.08 28.82
C VAL A 16 21.42 -28.48 28.65
N CYS A 17 21.17 -27.38 29.36
CA CYS A 17 20.08 -26.47 28.98
C CYS A 17 20.47 -25.81 27.67
N GLY A 18 20.07 -26.43 26.55
CA GLY A 18 20.02 -25.79 25.26
C GLY A 18 19.03 -24.66 25.33
N LEU A 19 19.54 -23.44 25.49
CA LEU A 19 18.78 -22.21 25.30
C LEU A 19 18.57 -22.08 23.82
N THR A 20 17.52 -22.71 23.29
CA THR A 20 16.99 -22.38 21.99
C THR A 20 16.36 -21.00 22.10
N LEU A 21 17.13 -19.99 21.70
CA LEU A 21 16.57 -18.70 21.33
C LEU A 21 15.62 -18.97 20.14
N ALA A 22 14.36 -19.17 20.46
CA ALA A 22 13.30 -19.03 19.49
C ALA A 22 13.30 -17.54 19.08
N PHE A 23 13.96 -17.25 17.98
CA PHE A 23 13.64 -16.07 17.24
C PHE A 23 12.20 -16.25 16.80
N ALA A 24 11.27 -15.68 17.52
CA ALA A 24 9.95 -15.41 17.01
C ALA A 24 10.14 -14.38 15.89
N SER A 25 10.52 -14.89 14.72
CA SER A 25 10.28 -14.19 13.48
C SER A 25 8.77 -14.00 13.43
N CYS A 26 8.30 -12.78 13.57
CA CYS A 26 6.99 -12.40 13.12
C CYS A 26 7.00 -12.44 11.58
N ALA A 27 7.23 -13.61 11.02
CA ALA A 27 6.76 -13.90 9.69
C ALA A 27 5.24 -14.00 9.85
N ASN A 28 4.54 -13.20 9.08
CA ASN A 28 3.11 -13.34 8.88
C ASN A 28 2.84 -14.80 8.47
N ASP A 29 2.42 -15.62 9.41
CA ASP A 29 2.17 -17.05 9.24
C ASP A 29 0.97 -17.33 8.32
N ASP A 30 0.34 -16.28 7.77
CA ASP A 30 -0.75 -16.40 6.81
C ASP A 30 -0.30 -16.81 5.40
N LEU A 31 1.01 -16.85 5.12
CA LEU A 31 1.53 -17.30 3.82
C LEU A 31 2.03 -18.74 3.81
N ALA A 32 2.11 -19.41 4.98
CA ALA A 32 2.60 -20.79 5.11
C ALA A 32 1.51 -21.76 5.49
N GLN A 33 0.35 -21.73 4.86
CA GLN A 33 -0.56 -22.87 4.87
C GLN A 33 -0.41 -23.71 3.61
N ASN A 34 0.40 -24.70 3.80
CA ASN A 34 0.59 -25.93 3.07
C ASN A 34 -0.62 -26.38 2.23
N GLY A 35 -0.50 -26.34 0.89
CA GLY A 35 -0.99 -27.38 -0.02
C GLY A 35 -2.46 -27.76 0.00
N LYS A 36 -3.39 -26.87 0.34
CA LYS A 36 -4.83 -27.12 0.14
C LYS A 36 -5.50 -25.92 -0.49
N THR A 37 -5.93 -26.14 -1.74
CA THR A 37 -6.93 -25.37 -2.49
C THR A 37 -7.01 -23.86 -2.25
N SER A 38 -6.95 -23.10 -3.32
CA SER A 38 -7.24 -21.67 -3.44
C SER A 38 -8.57 -21.18 -2.83
N ILE A 39 -9.28 -22.03 -2.15
CA ILE A 39 -10.56 -21.76 -1.49
C ILE A 39 -10.34 -21.98 -0.01
N ASP A 40 -10.58 -20.95 0.81
CA ASP A 40 -10.59 -21.10 2.26
C ASP A 40 -11.79 -21.95 2.72
N ASP A 41 -11.85 -22.28 4.00
CA ASP A 41 -12.96 -23.06 4.60
C ASP A 41 -14.34 -22.40 4.45
N LYS A 42 -14.39 -21.14 3.97
CA LYS A 42 -15.62 -20.37 3.70
C LYS A 42 -16.00 -20.31 2.24
N GLY A 43 -15.29 -21.04 1.35
CA GLY A 43 -15.53 -21.02 -0.09
C GLY A 43 -15.07 -19.74 -0.79
N LEU A 44 -14.09 -19.03 -0.23
CA LEU A 44 -13.50 -17.84 -0.81
C LEU A 44 -12.30 -18.18 -1.69
N THR A 45 -12.13 -17.46 -2.79
CA THR A 45 -11.00 -17.66 -3.70
C THR A 45 -9.87 -16.67 -3.38
N ALA A 46 -8.63 -17.17 -3.27
CA ALA A 46 -7.47 -16.35 -2.98
C ALA A 46 -6.93 -15.61 -4.21
N PHE A 47 -6.72 -14.32 -4.04
CA PHE A 47 -6.02 -13.42 -4.96
C PHE A 47 -4.85 -12.81 -4.24
N SER A 48 -3.62 -13.17 -4.63
CA SER A 48 -2.40 -12.82 -3.90
C SER A 48 -1.52 -11.87 -4.70
N THR A 49 -0.91 -10.91 -4.01
CA THR A 49 0.09 -10.03 -4.61
C THR A 49 1.49 -10.60 -4.39
N GLY A 50 2.27 -10.73 -5.48
CA GLY A 50 3.65 -11.20 -5.44
C GLY A 50 4.67 -10.11 -5.08
N GLU A 51 5.94 -10.50 -4.97
CA GLU A 51 7.11 -9.62 -4.86
C GLU A 51 7.79 -9.47 -6.24
N PRO A 52 8.27 -8.27 -6.63
CA PRO A 52 7.98 -6.95 -6.07
C PRO A 52 6.65 -6.43 -6.60
N ALA A 53 5.71 -6.11 -5.74
CA ALA A 53 4.41 -5.60 -6.16
C ALA A 53 4.37 -4.08 -6.14
N THR A 54 3.68 -3.48 -7.10
CA THR A 54 3.19 -2.11 -7.02
C THR A 54 1.99 -2.09 -6.08
N ARG A 55 1.91 -1.12 -5.17
CA ARG A 55 0.98 -1.09 -4.03
C ARG A 55 0.43 0.32 -3.82
N THR A 56 -0.41 0.54 -2.84
CA THR A 56 -1.27 1.73 -2.72
C THR A 56 -0.68 2.93 -2.00
N THR A 57 0.41 2.76 -1.24
CA THR A 57 1.12 3.86 -0.59
C THR A 57 2.56 3.90 -1.06
N MET A 58 2.96 5.01 -1.66
CA MET A 58 4.32 5.22 -2.16
C MET A 58 5.24 5.70 -1.04
N GLU A 59 6.38 5.05 -0.87
CA GLU A 59 7.47 5.53 -0.03
C GLU A 59 8.37 6.53 -0.77
N ALA A 60 9.25 7.18 -0.03
CA ALA A 60 10.21 8.14 -0.60
C ALA A 60 11.14 7.51 -1.66
N ASP A 61 11.31 6.19 -1.65
CA ASP A 61 12.07 5.39 -2.60
C ASP A 61 11.23 4.90 -3.80
N GLY A 62 9.96 5.32 -3.88
CA GLY A 62 9.04 4.95 -4.95
C GLY A 62 8.37 3.58 -4.78
N LYS A 63 8.56 2.91 -3.66
CA LYS A 63 7.85 1.65 -3.38
C LYS A 63 6.46 1.91 -2.84
N PHE A 64 5.53 1.11 -3.28
CA PHE A 64 4.14 1.16 -2.85
C PHE A 64 3.83 0.04 -1.86
N TYR A 65 2.91 0.26 -0.94
CA TYR A 65 2.46 -0.69 0.09
C TYR A 65 0.94 -0.70 0.19
N TRP A 66 0.38 -1.86 0.47
CA TRP A 66 -1.02 -1.96 0.89
C TRP A 66 -1.17 -1.35 2.28
N GLU A 67 -2.27 -0.63 2.48
CA GLU A 67 -2.61 0.02 3.74
C GLU A 67 -3.82 -0.64 4.41
N ALA A 68 -3.98 -0.39 5.70
CA ALA A 68 -5.15 -0.87 6.44
C ALA A 68 -6.45 -0.48 5.74
N GLY A 69 -7.32 -1.46 5.53
CA GLY A 69 -8.63 -1.27 4.91
C GLY A 69 -8.65 -1.26 3.38
N ASP A 70 -7.51 -1.40 2.70
CA ASP A 70 -7.50 -1.54 1.24
C ASP A 70 -8.26 -2.78 0.80
N LYS A 71 -9.02 -2.65 -0.29
CA LYS A 71 -9.80 -3.73 -0.87
C LYS A 71 -9.71 -3.73 -2.38
N ILE A 72 -9.79 -4.92 -2.96
CA ILE A 72 -9.85 -5.10 -4.41
C ILE A 72 -11.26 -5.50 -4.86
N TRP A 73 -11.52 -5.27 -6.14
CA TRP A 73 -12.75 -5.65 -6.81
C TRP A 73 -12.45 -6.55 -7.99
N VAL A 74 -13.27 -7.58 -8.18
CA VAL A 74 -13.16 -8.51 -9.31
C VAL A 74 -14.57 -8.91 -9.76
N LYS A 75 -14.79 -9.10 -11.06
CA LYS A 75 -16.03 -9.72 -11.55
C LYS A 75 -15.93 -11.23 -11.47
N ASP A 76 -16.90 -11.88 -10.84
CA ASP A 76 -17.00 -13.32 -10.78
C ASP A 76 -17.42 -13.95 -12.13
N ASP A 77 -17.50 -15.28 -12.20
CA ASP A 77 -17.93 -16.02 -13.41
C ASP A 77 -19.35 -15.68 -13.87
N ASN A 78 -20.19 -15.17 -12.98
CA ASN A 78 -21.56 -14.73 -13.28
C ASN A 78 -21.62 -13.27 -13.73
N GLY A 79 -20.49 -12.58 -13.82
CA GLY A 79 -20.40 -11.16 -14.18
C GLY A 79 -20.74 -10.19 -13.03
N ASN A 80 -20.90 -10.69 -11.81
CA ASN A 80 -21.18 -9.86 -10.64
C ASN A 80 -19.89 -9.27 -10.06
N TRP A 81 -19.90 -7.98 -9.75
CA TRP A 81 -18.84 -7.34 -9.01
C TRP A 81 -18.75 -7.87 -7.58
N LYS A 82 -17.57 -8.26 -7.18
CA LYS A 82 -17.26 -8.72 -5.82
C LYS A 82 -16.12 -7.90 -5.26
N GLN A 83 -16.26 -7.52 -3.99
CA GLN A 83 -15.20 -6.89 -3.20
C GLN A 83 -14.56 -7.94 -2.30
N SER A 84 -13.26 -7.83 -2.05
CA SER A 84 -12.57 -8.72 -1.11
C SER A 84 -13.23 -8.69 0.27
N SER A 85 -13.40 -9.87 0.88
CA SER A 85 -14.02 -10.03 2.19
C SER A 85 -13.11 -9.56 3.32
N ASN A 86 -11.80 -9.62 3.11
CA ASN A 86 -10.76 -9.18 4.02
C ASN A 86 -10.02 -7.95 3.48
N SER A 87 -9.20 -7.35 4.32
CA SER A 87 -8.31 -6.23 4.01
C SER A 87 -7.08 -6.30 4.91
N PRO A 88 -5.95 -5.70 4.54
CA PRO A 88 -4.83 -5.53 5.45
C PRO A 88 -5.27 -4.79 6.72
N THR A 89 -4.65 -5.13 7.84
CA THR A 89 -4.85 -4.42 9.13
C THR A 89 -3.80 -3.36 9.38
N GLY A 90 -2.77 -3.31 8.53
CA GLY A 90 -1.67 -2.35 8.58
C GLY A 90 -0.93 -2.33 7.25
N LYS A 91 0.14 -1.55 7.20
CA LYS A 91 1.01 -1.43 6.04
C LYS A 91 1.72 -2.74 5.75
N THR A 92 1.60 -3.28 4.54
CA THR A 92 2.24 -4.52 4.13
C THR A 92 2.67 -4.51 2.67
N ALA A 93 3.75 -5.22 2.41
CA ALA A 93 4.31 -5.37 1.09
C ALA A 93 3.52 -6.32 0.20
N SER A 94 2.88 -7.33 0.74
CA SER A 94 2.06 -8.30 0.02
C SER A 94 0.82 -8.63 0.84
N PHE A 95 -0.25 -9.03 0.16
CA PHE A 95 -1.48 -9.40 0.84
C PHE A 95 -2.26 -10.44 0.03
N LYS A 96 -2.91 -11.35 0.74
CA LYS A 96 -3.84 -12.33 0.19
C LYS A 96 -5.27 -11.84 0.39
N PHE A 97 -5.89 -11.38 -0.69
CA PHE A 97 -7.29 -11.00 -0.72
C PHE A 97 -8.17 -12.23 -0.90
N LEU A 98 -9.23 -12.34 -0.13
CA LEU A 98 -10.20 -13.43 -0.17
C LEU A 98 -11.47 -12.94 -0.89
N MET A 99 -11.72 -13.49 -2.08
CA MET A 99 -12.79 -13.05 -2.97
C MET A 99 -14.01 -13.95 -2.85
N PRO A 100 -15.18 -13.42 -2.46
CA PRO A 100 -16.43 -14.15 -2.56
C PRO A 100 -16.84 -14.28 -4.02
N GLY A 101 -17.55 -15.36 -4.36
CA GLY A 101 -18.00 -15.62 -5.73
C GLY A 101 -17.32 -16.82 -6.34
N LYS A 102 -17.58 -17.03 -7.64
CA LYS A 102 -17.06 -18.18 -8.39
C LYS A 102 -16.01 -17.71 -9.39
N TYR A 103 -14.82 -18.32 -9.35
CA TYR A 103 -13.65 -17.98 -10.18
C TYR A 103 -13.03 -19.27 -10.76
N THR A 104 -13.82 -20.04 -11.50
CA THR A 104 -13.42 -21.34 -12.04
C THR A 104 -13.45 -21.42 -13.56
N ALA A 105 -14.15 -20.50 -14.22
CA ALA A 105 -14.38 -20.52 -15.66
C ALA A 105 -13.19 -20.00 -16.48
N LYS A 106 -12.32 -19.19 -15.87
CA LYS A 106 -11.21 -18.54 -16.58
C LYS A 106 -9.87 -18.80 -15.87
N SER A 107 -8.79 -18.76 -16.65
CA SER A 107 -7.41 -18.82 -16.14
C SER A 107 -6.91 -17.48 -15.61
N SER A 108 -7.62 -16.38 -15.91
CA SER A 108 -7.27 -15.03 -15.44
C SER A 108 -8.51 -14.15 -15.28
N TYR A 109 -8.41 -13.18 -14.37
CA TYR A 109 -9.45 -12.19 -14.07
C TYR A 109 -8.83 -10.80 -13.95
N GLU A 110 -9.59 -9.77 -14.38
CA GLU A 110 -9.23 -8.39 -14.16
C GLU A 110 -9.48 -8.01 -12.69
N VAL A 111 -8.47 -7.43 -12.06
CA VAL A 111 -8.49 -6.93 -10.68
C VAL A 111 -8.47 -5.43 -10.70
N TYR A 112 -9.31 -4.81 -9.89
CA TYR A 112 -9.41 -3.37 -9.77
C TYR A 112 -9.17 -2.94 -8.32
N TYR A 113 -8.29 -1.97 -8.18
CA TYR A 113 -8.14 -1.19 -6.95
C TYR A 113 -8.56 0.25 -7.24
N PRO A 114 -9.77 0.66 -6.85
CA PRO A 114 -10.29 2.00 -7.13
C PRO A 114 -9.97 3.02 -6.04
N GLY A 115 -9.00 2.74 -5.19
CA GLY A 115 -8.77 3.53 -3.99
C GLY A 115 -9.79 3.26 -2.88
N LYS A 116 -9.66 3.98 -1.78
CA LYS A 116 -10.58 3.87 -0.63
C LYS A 116 -11.88 4.65 -0.84
N ASN A 117 -11.88 5.62 -1.75
CA ASN A 117 -13.04 6.45 -2.10
C ASN A 117 -13.74 6.00 -3.38
N GLY A 118 -13.27 4.92 -4.01
CA GLY A 118 -13.84 4.37 -5.23
C GLY A 118 -14.76 3.17 -5.00
N ASN A 119 -15.34 2.68 -6.08
CA ASN A 119 -16.27 1.55 -6.07
C ASN A 119 -16.18 0.76 -7.37
N GLN A 120 -16.09 -0.57 -7.29
CA GLN A 120 -15.99 -1.44 -8.45
C GLN A 120 -14.79 -1.06 -9.33
N ASN A 121 -15.03 -0.55 -10.53
CA ASN A 121 -13.99 -0.03 -11.42
C ASN A 121 -14.05 1.50 -11.56
N GLN A 122 -14.65 2.19 -10.62
CA GLN A 122 -14.70 3.66 -10.62
C GLN A 122 -13.86 4.22 -9.48
N VAL A 123 -13.00 5.17 -9.81
CA VAL A 123 -12.15 5.92 -8.89
C VAL A 123 -12.52 7.39 -8.93
N THR A 124 -12.44 8.06 -7.78
CA THR A 124 -12.58 9.51 -7.70
C THR A 124 -11.23 10.14 -7.36
N ILE A 125 -10.67 10.93 -8.29
CA ILE A 125 -9.51 11.79 -8.01
C ILE A 125 -10.05 13.06 -7.35
N SER A 126 -9.69 13.24 -6.08
CA SER A 126 -10.23 14.32 -5.25
C SER A 126 -9.62 15.67 -5.61
N ALA A 127 -10.46 16.65 -5.82
CA ALA A 127 -10.03 18.06 -5.99
C ALA A 127 -9.42 18.65 -4.72
N ASN A 128 -9.79 18.13 -3.55
CA ASN A 128 -9.23 18.52 -2.27
C ASN A 128 -8.54 17.33 -1.61
N GLN A 129 -7.26 17.47 -1.39
CA GLN A 129 -6.42 16.45 -0.76
C GLN A 129 -5.79 17.02 0.52
N THR A 130 -5.50 16.17 1.48
CA THR A 130 -4.88 16.60 2.75
C THR A 130 -3.75 15.65 3.12
N GLN A 131 -2.57 16.20 3.30
CA GLN A 131 -1.41 15.52 3.83
C GLN A 131 -1.06 16.13 5.19
N THR A 132 -1.18 15.35 6.26
CA THR A 132 -1.02 15.84 7.64
C THR A 132 0.42 15.79 8.13
N GLU A 133 1.27 15.00 7.49
CA GLU A 133 2.69 14.84 7.81
C GLU A 133 3.54 14.85 6.54
N PRO A 134 4.73 15.48 6.57
CA PRO A 134 5.62 15.47 5.41
C PRO A 134 6.16 14.05 5.15
N ASN A 135 6.56 13.80 3.90
CA ASN A 135 7.16 12.55 3.45
C ASN A 135 6.27 11.30 3.61
N THR A 136 4.94 11.46 3.69
CA THR A 136 3.99 10.36 3.73
C THR A 136 2.97 10.48 2.62
N THR A 137 2.52 9.35 2.10
CA THR A 137 1.47 9.24 1.09
C THR A 137 0.23 8.52 1.62
N ALA A 138 0.04 8.48 2.94
CA ALA A 138 -1.08 7.81 3.60
C ALA A 138 -2.46 8.28 3.12
N HIS A 139 -2.55 9.51 2.59
CA HIS A 139 -3.78 10.07 2.03
C HIS A 139 -4.07 9.61 0.58
N PHE A 140 -3.14 8.94 -0.12
CA PHE A 140 -3.30 8.58 -1.53
C PHE A 140 -4.54 7.72 -1.79
N GLY A 141 -4.79 6.71 -0.97
CA GLY A 141 -5.94 5.83 -1.12
C GLY A 141 -7.29 6.56 -1.10
N VAL A 142 -7.42 7.64 -0.31
CA VAL A 142 -8.63 8.48 -0.27
C VAL A 142 -8.60 9.65 -1.24
N SER A 143 -7.46 9.89 -1.88
CA SER A 143 -7.26 11.00 -2.83
C SER A 143 -7.42 10.60 -4.29
N GLY A 144 -7.45 9.28 -4.60
CA GLY A 144 -7.66 8.79 -5.95
C GLY A 144 -6.56 7.87 -6.46
N ASP A 145 -5.67 7.38 -5.59
CA ASP A 145 -4.75 6.30 -5.98
C ASP A 145 -5.56 5.08 -6.44
N CYS A 146 -5.19 4.53 -7.58
CA CYS A 146 -5.94 3.45 -8.21
C CYS A 146 -5.05 2.61 -9.13
N GLY A 147 -5.50 1.40 -9.40
CA GLY A 147 -4.76 0.52 -10.29
C GLY A 147 -5.60 -0.61 -10.87
N ILE A 148 -5.04 -1.23 -11.89
CA ILE A 148 -5.61 -2.38 -12.59
C ILE A 148 -4.57 -3.49 -12.60
N ALA A 149 -5.01 -4.73 -12.52
CA ALA A 149 -4.15 -5.88 -12.73
C ALA A 149 -4.89 -6.98 -13.47
N LYS A 150 -4.13 -7.88 -14.07
CA LYS A 150 -4.63 -9.17 -14.54
C LYS A 150 -4.11 -10.26 -13.65
N ALA A 151 -4.96 -10.80 -12.81
CA ALA A 151 -4.62 -11.94 -11.97
C ALA A 151 -4.64 -13.22 -12.79
N THR A 152 -3.57 -14.01 -12.70
CA THR A 152 -3.42 -15.27 -13.41
C THR A 152 -3.32 -16.43 -12.42
N ARG A 153 -3.98 -17.53 -12.70
CA ARG A 153 -3.98 -18.69 -11.82
C ARG A 153 -2.60 -19.36 -11.81
N ASN A 154 -2.01 -19.45 -10.64
CA ASN A 154 -0.78 -20.20 -10.42
C ASN A 154 -1.09 -21.69 -10.43
N ALA A 155 -0.34 -22.46 -11.23
CA ALA A 155 -0.56 -23.91 -11.40
C ALA A 155 -0.22 -24.73 -10.14
N THR A 156 0.64 -24.21 -9.27
CA THR A 156 1.11 -24.88 -8.05
C THR A 156 0.27 -24.52 -6.83
N SER A 157 0.11 -23.22 -6.57
CA SER A 157 -0.67 -22.74 -5.41
C SER A 157 -2.17 -22.76 -5.66
N HIS A 158 -2.59 -22.80 -6.95
CA HIS A 158 -3.97 -22.65 -7.38
C HIS A 158 -4.61 -21.29 -7.02
N GLU A 159 -3.86 -20.35 -6.49
CA GLU A 159 -4.28 -18.97 -6.24
C GLU A 159 -4.19 -18.13 -7.51
N PHE A 160 -4.87 -17.00 -7.52
CA PHE A 160 -4.71 -15.99 -8.56
C PHE A 160 -3.66 -14.99 -8.12
N GLU A 161 -2.55 -14.90 -8.86
CA GLU A 161 -1.45 -13.98 -8.57
C GLU A 161 -1.51 -12.76 -9.48
N PHE A 162 -1.25 -11.58 -8.92
CA PHE A 162 -1.27 -10.33 -9.68
C PHE A 162 -0.26 -9.31 -9.15
N THR A 163 0.11 -8.39 -10.04
CA THR A 163 0.85 -7.16 -9.72
C THR A 163 0.01 -5.99 -10.17
N LEU A 164 -0.29 -5.06 -9.26
CA LEU A 164 -1.11 -3.89 -9.55
C LEU A 164 -0.31 -2.89 -10.40
N ASP A 165 -0.90 -2.41 -11.48
CA ASP A 165 -0.39 -1.33 -12.31
C ASP A 165 -1.18 -0.05 -12.01
N HIS A 166 -0.50 0.93 -11.39
CA HIS A 166 -1.11 2.19 -11.01
C HIS A 166 -1.52 3.01 -12.24
N LYS A 167 -2.66 3.66 -12.16
CA LYS A 167 -3.24 4.45 -13.26
C LYS A 167 -3.35 5.94 -12.94
N ALA A 168 -3.22 6.33 -11.69
CA ALA A 168 -3.10 7.72 -11.30
C ALA A 168 -1.68 8.26 -11.57
N ALA A 169 -1.56 9.55 -11.79
CA ALA A 169 -0.29 10.26 -11.82
C ALA A 169 0.00 10.87 -10.43
N TYR A 170 1.28 11.00 -10.10
CA TYR A 170 1.70 11.51 -8.79
C TYR A 170 2.63 12.69 -8.97
N LEU A 171 2.40 13.76 -8.21
CA LEU A 171 3.27 14.93 -8.13
C LEU A 171 3.99 14.92 -6.80
N VAL A 172 5.30 15.13 -6.85
CA VAL A 172 6.17 15.19 -5.67
C VAL A 172 6.76 16.59 -5.57
N PHE A 173 6.44 17.29 -4.50
CA PHE A 173 6.95 18.62 -4.20
C PHE A 173 7.98 18.55 -3.07
N LYS A 174 9.15 19.14 -3.29
CA LYS A 174 10.22 19.26 -2.29
C LYS A 174 10.51 20.73 -2.05
N PRO A 175 9.65 21.43 -1.30
CA PRO A 175 9.80 22.86 -1.09
C PRO A 175 11.00 23.17 -0.20
N TYR A 176 11.76 24.18 -0.58
CA TYR A 176 12.89 24.69 0.19
C TYR A 176 13.02 26.19 0.00
N THR A 177 13.77 26.84 0.86
CA THR A 177 14.11 28.27 0.70
C THR A 177 15.52 28.52 1.20
N SER A 178 16.24 29.39 0.50
CA SER A 178 17.53 29.95 0.95
C SER A 178 17.35 31.31 1.61
N ASN A 179 16.13 31.83 1.69
CA ASN A 179 15.84 33.11 2.29
C ASN A 179 15.76 32.99 3.82
N ASP A 180 16.55 33.79 4.54
CA ASP A 180 16.67 33.75 6.00
C ASP A 180 15.38 34.12 6.76
N VAL A 181 14.44 34.80 6.12
CA VAL A 181 13.14 35.12 6.71
C VAL A 181 12.16 34.00 6.45
N LEU A 182 12.09 33.51 5.21
CA LEU A 182 11.12 32.49 4.80
C LEU A 182 11.39 31.12 5.42
N LYS A 183 12.60 30.84 5.90
CA LYS A 183 12.92 29.58 6.59
C LYS A 183 12.09 29.35 7.87
N TYR A 184 11.45 30.37 8.40
CA TYR A 184 10.54 30.28 9.55
C TYR A 184 9.07 30.16 9.14
N CYS A 185 8.78 30.14 7.85
CA CYS A 185 7.43 29.97 7.31
C CYS A 185 7.06 28.50 7.14
N TYR A 186 5.77 28.28 6.94
CA TYR A 186 5.20 26.96 6.74
C TYR A 186 4.51 26.89 5.38
N LEU A 187 4.70 25.77 4.69
CA LEU A 187 3.86 25.41 3.55
C LEU A 187 2.52 24.93 4.09
N THR A 188 1.44 25.61 3.76
CA THR A 188 0.09 25.23 4.22
C THR A 188 -0.78 24.69 3.11
N LYS A 189 -0.46 25.02 1.85
CA LYS A 189 -1.27 24.64 0.69
C LYS A 189 -0.44 24.64 -0.59
N ILE A 190 -0.76 23.70 -1.48
CA ILE A 190 -0.29 23.66 -2.87
C ILE A 190 -1.53 23.59 -3.76
N GLU A 191 -1.58 24.43 -4.80
CA GLU A 191 -2.61 24.40 -5.82
C GLU A 191 -1.99 24.03 -7.17
N VAL A 192 -2.58 23.07 -7.84
CA VAL A 192 -2.23 22.67 -9.20
C VAL A 192 -3.44 22.90 -10.09
N THR A 193 -3.24 23.67 -11.16
CA THR A 193 -4.27 23.94 -12.17
C THR A 193 -3.81 23.40 -13.52
N SER A 194 -4.72 22.85 -14.27
CA SER A 194 -4.49 22.27 -15.60
C SER A 194 -5.49 22.82 -16.60
N ASP A 195 -5.11 22.84 -17.87
CA ASP A 195 -6.04 23.12 -18.97
C ASP A 195 -6.97 21.93 -19.27
N ASN A 196 -6.58 20.73 -18.85
CA ASN A 196 -7.37 19.52 -18.92
C ASN A 196 -8.05 19.23 -17.58
N ASP A 197 -9.13 18.44 -17.62
CA ASP A 197 -9.78 17.93 -16.44
C ASP A 197 -8.88 16.90 -15.76
N ILE A 198 -8.56 17.13 -14.49
CA ILE A 198 -7.65 16.32 -13.68
C ILE A 198 -8.30 15.75 -12.41
N THR A 199 -9.54 16.14 -12.11
CA THR A 199 -10.30 15.63 -10.97
C THR A 199 -11.70 15.21 -11.41
N ASP A 200 -12.29 14.31 -10.72
CA ASP A 200 -13.63 13.77 -10.78
C ASP A 200 -13.61 12.23 -10.72
N THR A 201 -14.73 11.62 -11.10
CA THR A 201 -14.88 10.15 -11.14
C THR A 201 -14.56 9.61 -12.53
N TYR A 202 -13.59 8.72 -12.57
CA TYR A 202 -13.12 8.03 -13.77
C TYR A 202 -13.43 6.53 -13.70
N THR A 203 -13.47 5.90 -14.88
CA THR A 203 -13.57 4.44 -14.97
C THR A 203 -12.19 3.84 -15.21
N LEU A 204 -11.84 2.83 -14.42
CA LEU A 204 -10.70 1.97 -14.64
C LEU A 204 -11.04 0.99 -15.77
N ASP A 205 -10.52 1.23 -16.96
CA ASP A 205 -10.74 0.40 -18.15
C ASP A 205 -9.47 -0.40 -18.49
N PRO A 206 -9.48 -1.74 -18.34
CA PRO A 206 -8.31 -2.57 -18.61
C PRO A 206 -8.00 -2.71 -20.08
N THR A 207 -8.92 -2.30 -20.97
CA THR A 207 -8.78 -2.42 -22.43
C THR A 207 -8.46 -1.10 -23.12
N ALA A 208 -8.52 0.02 -22.38
CA ALA A 208 -8.30 1.34 -22.96
C ALA A 208 -6.84 1.56 -23.38
N ALA A 209 -6.65 2.50 -24.28
CA ALA A 209 -5.36 2.92 -24.80
C ALA A 209 -4.56 1.77 -25.44
N THR A 210 -3.35 1.52 -24.98
CA THR A 210 -2.41 0.54 -25.56
C THR A 210 -2.65 -0.90 -25.11
N GLY A 211 -3.81 -1.21 -24.52
CA GLY A 211 -4.08 -2.52 -23.92
C GLY A 211 -3.49 -2.69 -22.51
N THR A 212 -2.87 -1.67 -21.96
CA THR A 212 -2.34 -1.65 -20.58
C THR A 212 -3.36 -1.12 -19.56
N GLY A 213 -4.54 -0.72 -20.07
CA GLY A 213 -5.58 -0.09 -19.28
C GLY A 213 -5.31 1.39 -19.01
N ALA A 214 -6.36 2.14 -18.74
CA ALA A 214 -6.28 3.57 -18.44
C ALA A 214 -7.47 4.03 -17.60
N LEU A 215 -7.38 5.27 -17.13
CA LEU A 215 -8.54 6.02 -16.64
C LEU A 215 -9.30 6.55 -17.86
N THR A 216 -10.60 6.29 -17.91
CA THR A 216 -11.49 6.78 -18.96
C THR A 216 -12.64 7.56 -18.35
N GLY A 217 -13.18 8.49 -19.13
CA GLY A 217 -14.25 9.39 -18.70
C GLY A 217 -13.85 10.85 -18.88
N THR A 218 -14.79 11.72 -18.64
CA THR A 218 -14.59 13.17 -18.66
C THR A 218 -14.70 13.67 -17.23
N GLY A 219 -13.59 14.16 -16.69
CA GLY A 219 -13.60 14.90 -15.44
C GLY A 219 -14.26 16.28 -15.63
N ASN A 220 -14.54 16.94 -14.51
CA ASN A 220 -15.10 18.31 -14.50
C ASN A 220 -14.20 19.31 -13.78
N GLY A 221 -13.13 18.82 -13.15
CA GLY A 221 -12.27 19.63 -12.29
C GLY A 221 -10.90 19.85 -12.90
N LYS A 222 -10.49 21.11 -12.96
CA LYS A 222 -9.19 21.54 -13.51
C LYS A 222 -8.19 21.92 -12.42
N GLN A 223 -8.52 21.70 -11.16
CA GLN A 223 -7.68 22.08 -10.04
C GLN A 223 -7.63 20.99 -8.97
N ILE A 224 -6.45 20.80 -8.41
CA ILE A 224 -6.25 20.04 -7.18
C ILE A 224 -5.63 20.97 -6.14
N VAL A 225 -6.19 20.93 -4.94
CA VAL A 225 -5.68 21.65 -3.77
C VAL A 225 -5.21 20.64 -2.75
N LEU A 226 -3.92 20.64 -2.45
CA LEU A 226 -3.34 19.87 -1.36
C LEU A 226 -3.15 20.78 -0.14
N THR A 227 -3.80 20.45 0.96
CA THR A 227 -3.56 21.07 2.26
C THR A 227 -2.47 20.30 2.99
N THR A 228 -1.41 21.01 3.41
CA THR A 228 -0.25 20.44 4.11
C THR A 228 -0.25 20.89 5.58
N LYS A 229 -1.34 20.54 6.29
CA LYS A 229 -1.56 20.98 7.66
C LYS A 229 -2.11 19.82 8.48
N GLY A 230 -1.45 19.51 9.57
CA GLY A 230 -1.91 18.50 10.52
C GLY A 230 -3.04 18.99 11.43
N ASP A 231 -3.56 18.09 12.23
CA ASP A 231 -4.60 18.37 13.21
C ASP A 231 -4.08 19.30 14.31
N TYR A 232 -5.01 19.97 15.00
CA TYR A 232 -4.68 20.81 16.13
C TYR A 232 -3.97 19.99 17.21
N GLY A 233 -2.84 20.51 17.70
CA GLY A 233 -1.99 19.82 18.68
C GLY A 233 -0.94 18.88 18.09
N SER A 234 -0.98 18.60 16.78
CA SER A 234 0.07 17.83 16.10
C SER A 234 1.32 18.67 15.84
N THR A 235 2.43 17.99 15.54
CA THR A 235 3.72 18.65 15.19
C THR A 235 3.57 19.57 13.97
N PHE A 236 2.71 19.23 13.03
CA PHE A 236 2.52 19.96 11.77
C PHE A 236 1.22 20.76 11.70
N GLN A 237 0.64 21.13 12.85
CA GLN A 237 -0.60 21.91 12.90
C GLN A 237 -0.54 23.25 12.16
N ASN A 238 0.64 23.82 11.98
CA ASN A 238 0.86 25.07 11.25
C ASN A 238 1.23 24.88 9.77
N GLY A 239 1.33 23.63 9.32
CA GLY A 239 1.83 23.26 8.00
C GLY A 239 3.24 22.67 8.03
N PHE A 240 3.82 22.39 6.86
CA PHE A 240 5.17 21.83 6.76
C PHE A 240 6.22 22.93 6.83
N PRO A 241 7.19 22.85 7.77
CA PRO A 241 8.25 23.85 7.88
C PRO A 241 9.06 23.93 6.57
N LEU A 242 9.29 25.13 6.09
CA LEU A 242 10.27 25.35 5.02
C LEU A 242 11.68 25.22 5.61
N THR A 243 12.55 24.53 4.88
CA THR A 243 13.93 24.32 5.30
C THR A 243 14.86 25.25 4.54
N ASN A 244 15.81 25.87 5.25
CA ASN A 244 16.85 26.69 4.65
C ASN A 244 17.96 25.79 4.08
N THR A 245 17.65 25.13 2.97
CA THR A 245 18.56 24.17 2.34
C THR A 245 18.44 24.25 0.81
N SER A 246 19.33 23.61 0.11
CA SER A 246 19.20 23.39 -1.32
C SER A 246 18.10 22.36 -1.62
N ALA A 247 17.65 22.30 -2.87
CA ALA A 247 16.65 21.33 -3.34
C ALA A 247 17.00 19.87 -2.98
N ASN A 248 18.29 19.53 -2.99
CA ASN A 248 18.78 18.18 -2.66
C ASN A 248 18.64 17.83 -1.16
N LEU A 249 18.49 18.85 -0.32
CA LEU A 249 18.38 18.70 1.13
C LEU A 249 16.97 19.04 1.65
N ALA A 250 16.02 19.29 0.76
CA ALA A 250 14.62 19.48 1.14
C ALA A 250 14.09 18.22 1.84
N THR A 251 13.72 18.35 3.11
CA THR A 251 13.35 17.20 3.96
C THR A 251 11.85 17.00 4.10
N ASN A 252 11.04 18.03 3.79
CA ASN A 252 9.59 18.00 3.99
C ASN A 252 8.87 17.89 2.65
N GLY A 253 8.78 16.69 2.12
CA GLY A 253 8.08 16.41 0.86
C GLY A 253 6.57 16.48 1.02
N ALA A 254 5.90 17.09 0.03
CA ALA A 254 4.46 17.06 -0.15
C ALA A 254 4.11 16.28 -1.42
N TYR A 255 3.03 15.50 -1.38
CA TYR A 255 2.65 14.55 -2.42
C TYR A 255 1.19 14.73 -2.81
N MET A 256 0.89 14.64 -4.09
CA MET A 256 -0.45 14.82 -4.66
C MET A 256 -0.74 13.71 -5.68
N VAL A 257 -1.96 13.20 -5.69
CA VAL A 257 -2.47 12.24 -6.68
C VAL A 257 -3.14 12.97 -7.82
#